data_1784936d5df78cbe77683743f4730ec5
#
_entry.id   1784936d5df78cbe77683743f4730ec5
#
_cell.length_a   1.000
_cell.length_b   1.000
_cell.length_c   1.000
_cell.angle_alpha   90.00
_cell.angle_beta   90.00
_cell.angle_gamma   90.00
#
_symmetry.space_group_name_H-M   'P 1'
#
loop_
_entity.id
_entity.type
_entity.pdbx_description
1 polymer ?
#
loop_
_entity_poly.entity_id
_entity_poly.type
_entity_poly.pdbx_seq_one_letter_code
_entity_poly.pdbx_strand_id
1 'polypeptide(L)'
;MAEFYSIQALQAIEEGDLIEFQLLFEEALINDPDEVKEQLAYQLLEIGFIQQAEQLFERLLEAHPTQHHYRLPLIDIAIDNDDIDQAEYHLDQIPQDDESYPGSLLAAADLYMTLGYPEVAEIKLKEAHELLPTNATIQFALAEYYFDQANYEAAIPYYSYLAKLRLPEFKDLFILDRLGMCYSYEGEFEEAVVVLEEALEDERRDETLYQLALVYIQLGQLEKGISLLEEIRLLGELSAGGYLALASAYLDEEEREKGEEVILEGVKHFPYNSSLYHLASDFYFQYHDEVQAEEYLRQVISFEEDSELSKVKLSFLLLRQERYDDVIEMLAELGEAMTAQGHWSLAQAYVGTEDYPKAFKHYQLALPGLAEDPEFLKEYALFLREEGENKLAYHVLLRYLQLVPEDLEMNDLFEQLRE
;
A
#
# COMPACT_ATOMS: atom_id res chain seq x y z
N MET A 1 15.96 42.35 32.11
CA MET A 1 16.56 41.01 32.32
C MET A 1 17.27 40.68 31.04
N ALA A 2 18.48 40.19 31.07
CA ALA A 2 19.13 39.72 29.85
C ALA A 2 18.27 38.56 29.30
N GLU A 3 17.97 38.59 28.02
CA GLU A 3 17.27 37.54 27.34
C GLU A 3 18.20 36.33 27.25
N PHE A 4 17.68 35.10 27.45
CA PHE A 4 18.50 33.89 27.37
C PHE A 4 19.08 33.72 25.96
N TYR A 5 20.29 33.19 25.86
CA TYR A 5 20.92 32.90 24.56
C TYR A 5 20.11 31.90 23.71
N SER A 6 19.46 30.97 24.38
CA SER A 6 18.54 30.03 23.71
C SER A 6 17.43 30.73 22.91
N ILE A 7 16.82 31.77 23.47
CA ILE A 7 15.75 32.53 22.80
C ILE A 7 16.33 33.28 21.58
N GLN A 8 17.48 33.91 21.75
CA GLN A 8 18.15 34.62 20.66
C GLN A 8 18.62 33.66 19.55
N ALA A 9 19.05 32.45 19.92
CA ALA A 9 19.41 31.41 18.94
C ALA A 9 18.23 30.98 18.07
N LEU A 10 17.05 30.81 18.66
CA LEU A 10 15.83 30.50 17.89
C LEU A 10 15.41 31.66 16.98
N GLN A 11 15.51 32.91 17.43
CA GLN A 11 15.26 34.07 16.58
C GLN A 11 16.24 34.14 15.39
N ALA A 12 17.50 33.82 15.59
CA ALA A 12 18.49 33.77 14.50
C ALA A 12 18.13 32.71 13.44
N ILE A 13 17.54 31.56 13.86
CA ILE A 13 17.01 30.56 12.92
C ILE A 13 15.83 31.14 12.12
N GLU A 14 14.88 31.80 12.78
CA GLU A 14 13.73 32.41 12.12
C GLU A 14 14.14 33.49 11.10
N GLU A 15 15.20 34.24 11.40
CA GLU A 15 15.77 35.25 10.51
C GLU A 15 16.69 34.65 9.42
N GLY A 16 17.00 33.36 9.50
CA GLY A 16 17.86 32.63 8.54
C GLY A 16 19.37 32.91 8.74
N ASP A 17 19.77 33.49 9.86
CA ASP A 17 21.19 33.75 10.18
C ASP A 17 21.81 32.57 10.96
N LEU A 18 22.19 31.52 10.18
CA LEU A 18 22.81 30.31 10.76
C LEU A 18 24.21 30.58 11.40
N ILE A 19 24.88 31.67 11.06
CA ILE A 19 26.17 32.01 11.66
C ILE A 19 25.92 32.57 13.05
N GLU A 20 24.98 33.50 13.21
CA GLU A 20 24.61 34.06 14.51
C GLU A 20 23.97 32.96 15.38
N PHE A 21 23.13 32.11 14.82
CA PHE A 21 22.59 30.93 15.51
C PHE A 21 23.70 30.10 16.16
N GLN A 22 24.74 29.71 15.40
CA GLN A 22 25.80 28.87 15.92
C GLN A 22 26.55 29.55 17.08
N LEU A 23 26.80 30.85 17.01
CA LEU A 23 27.44 31.60 18.08
C LEU A 23 26.58 31.66 19.35
N LEU A 24 25.29 31.94 19.18
CA LEU A 24 24.34 32.03 20.29
C LEU A 24 24.07 30.64 20.91
N PHE A 25 24.08 29.60 20.11
CA PHE A 25 23.97 28.22 20.58
C PHE A 25 25.14 27.82 21.50
N GLU A 26 26.37 28.12 21.11
CA GLU A 26 27.56 27.87 21.96
C GLU A 26 27.48 28.64 23.30
N GLU A 27 26.99 29.88 23.27
CA GLU A 27 26.78 30.66 24.48
C GLU A 27 25.65 30.09 25.36
N ALA A 28 24.58 29.58 24.74
CA ALA A 28 23.46 28.91 25.41
C ALA A 28 23.94 27.65 26.14
N LEU A 29 24.75 26.82 25.48
CA LEU A 29 25.30 25.58 26.03
C LEU A 29 26.08 25.85 27.36
N ILE A 30 26.72 27.02 27.47
CA ILE A 30 27.58 27.34 28.59
C ILE A 30 26.81 28.11 29.68
N ASN A 31 25.98 29.07 29.28
CA ASN A 31 25.51 30.12 30.20
C ASN A 31 24.04 30.03 30.57
N ASP A 32 23.19 29.35 29.75
CA ASP A 32 21.78 29.27 30.06
C ASP A 32 21.49 28.23 31.15
N PRO A 33 20.39 28.39 31.93
CA PRO A 33 19.92 27.39 32.88
C PRO A 33 19.52 26.09 32.18
N ASP A 34 19.64 24.97 32.88
CA ASP A 34 19.36 23.64 32.30
C ASP A 34 17.90 23.47 31.82
N GLU A 35 16.92 24.06 32.54
CA GLU A 35 15.52 24.09 32.10
C GLU A 35 15.33 24.82 30.76
N VAL A 36 16.11 25.85 30.48
CA VAL A 36 16.06 26.62 29.22
C VAL A 36 16.76 25.84 28.10
N LYS A 37 17.88 25.17 28.43
CA LYS A 37 18.58 24.27 27.50
C LYS A 37 17.72 23.10 27.09
N GLU A 38 16.97 22.51 28.01
CA GLU A 38 16.04 21.43 27.75
C GLU A 38 14.92 21.88 26.77
N GLN A 39 14.33 23.06 27.02
CA GLN A 39 13.33 23.61 26.09
C GLN A 39 13.91 23.88 24.72
N LEU A 40 15.12 24.45 24.63
CA LEU A 40 15.81 24.64 23.35
C LEU A 40 16.03 23.30 22.62
N ALA A 41 16.46 22.25 23.35
CA ALA A 41 16.74 20.95 22.77
C ALA A 41 15.52 20.36 22.11
N TYR A 42 14.34 20.38 22.76
CA TYR A 42 13.09 19.91 22.16
C TYR A 42 12.66 20.76 20.96
N GLN A 43 12.77 22.09 21.03
CA GLN A 43 12.44 22.95 19.90
C GLN A 43 13.36 22.74 18.70
N LEU A 44 14.64 22.47 18.95
CA LEU A 44 15.60 22.15 17.88
C LEU A 44 15.30 20.81 17.21
N LEU A 45 14.81 19.81 17.97
CA LEU A 45 14.31 18.56 17.40
C LEU A 45 13.13 18.82 16.45
N GLU A 46 12.12 19.59 16.90
CA GLU A 46 10.93 19.90 16.10
C GLU A 46 11.25 20.59 14.77
N ILE A 47 12.27 21.45 14.75
CA ILE A 47 12.69 22.19 13.55
C ILE A 47 13.82 21.52 12.77
N GLY A 48 14.26 20.31 13.17
CA GLY A 48 15.22 19.47 12.43
C GLY A 48 16.70 19.77 12.69
N PHE A 49 17.05 20.54 13.74
CA PHE A 49 18.43 20.77 14.15
C PHE A 49 18.94 19.64 15.09
N ILE A 50 18.91 18.41 14.59
CA ILE A 50 19.12 17.17 15.35
C ILE A 50 20.47 17.15 16.08
N GLN A 51 21.56 17.52 15.40
CA GLN A 51 22.91 17.51 16.00
C GLN A 51 23.04 18.46 17.20
N GLN A 52 22.43 19.64 17.13
CA GLN A 52 22.44 20.61 18.22
C GLN A 52 21.56 20.17 19.38
N ALA A 53 20.43 19.53 19.08
CA ALA A 53 19.56 18.93 20.10
C ALA A 53 20.27 17.79 20.84
N GLU A 54 20.93 16.90 20.12
CA GLU A 54 21.75 15.82 20.67
C GLU A 54 22.81 16.37 21.67
N GLN A 55 23.60 17.36 21.25
CA GLN A 55 24.60 17.99 22.11
C GLN A 55 24.01 18.55 23.40
N LEU A 56 22.82 19.16 23.34
CA LEU A 56 22.13 19.66 24.52
C LEU A 56 21.70 18.56 25.47
N PHE A 57 21.08 17.49 24.95
CA PHE A 57 20.65 16.35 25.76
C PHE A 57 21.85 15.62 26.38
N GLU A 58 22.93 15.42 25.64
CA GLU A 58 24.17 14.86 26.19
C GLU A 58 24.71 15.72 27.32
N ARG A 59 24.74 17.04 27.13
CA ARG A 59 25.23 17.99 28.15
C ARG A 59 24.36 17.99 29.40
N LEU A 60 23.03 17.93 29.22
CA LEU A 60 22.07 17.83 30.33
C LEU A 60 22.24 16.51 31.08
N LEU A 61 22.44 15.40 30.35
CA LEU A 61 22.66 14.07 30.92
C LEU A 61 24.01 14.00 31.68
N GLU A 62 25.07 14.63 31.17
CA GLU A 62 26.35 14.76 31.91
C GLU A 62 26.19 15.49 33.24
N ALA A 63 25.40 16.58 33.23
CA ALA A 63 25.13 17.37 34.44
C ALA A 63 24.19 16.61 35.42
N HIS A 64 23.27 15.84 34.91
CA HIS A 64 22.24 15.15 35.68
C HIS A 64 22.12 13.66 35.30
N PRO A 65 23.11 12.80 35.64
CA PRO A 65 23.17 11.41 35.17
C PRO A 65 22.00 10.53 35.60
N THR A 66 21.24 10.95 36.60
CA THR A 66 20.05 10.21 37.13
C THR A 66 18.71 10.71 36.54
N GLN A 67 18.74 11.74 35.72
CA GLN A 67 17.53 12.20 35.00
C GLN A 67 17.43 11.45 33.67
N HIS A 68 16.84 10.24 33.72
CA HIS A 68 16.85 9.33 32.61
C HIS A 68 15.94 9.77 31.44
N HIS A 69 15.03 10.72 31.65
CA HIS A 69 14.19 11.26 30.56
C HIS A 69 15.00 11.93 29.42
N TYR A 70 16.22 12.43 29.72
CA TYR A 70 17.13 12.96 28.69
C TYR A 70 17.66 11.85 27.75
N ARG A 71 17.58 10.58 28.16
CA ARG A 71 17.99 9.44 27.31
C ARG A 71 17.00 9.14 26.21
N LEU A 72 15.71 9.42 26.44
CA LEU A 72 14.66 9.09 25.46
C LEU A 72 14.91 9.76 24.10
N PRO A 73 15.07 11.11 24.01
CA PRO A 73 15.39 11.74 22.74
C PRO A 73 16.74 11.31 22.16
N LEU A 74 17.72 10.93 22.98
CA LEU A 74 19.00 10.39 22.48
C LEU A 74 18.84 9.00 21.89
N ILE A 75 17.92 8.18 22.39
CA ILE A 75 17.57 6.87 21.80
C ILE A 75 16.92 7.09 20.43
N ASP A 76 15.93 7.99 20.34
CA ASP A 76 15.23 8.30 19.09
C ASP A 76 16.23 8.81 18.03
N ILE A 77 17.12 9.74 18.39
CA ILE A 77 18.18 10.25 17.51
C ILE A 77 19.13 9.14 17.06
N ALA A 78 19.51 8.23 17.96
CA ALA A 78 20.39 7.13 17.63
C ALA A 78 19.74 6.13 16.66
N ILE A 79 18.44 5.86 16.82
CA ILE A 79 17.64 5.04 15.89
C ILE A 79 17.59 5.69 14.49
N ASP A 80 17.28 6.98 14.43
CA ASP A 80 17.21 7.73 13.18
C ASP A 80 18.56 7.80 12.44
N ASN A 81 19.66 7.78 13.19
CA ASN A 81 21.03 7.75 12.65
C ASN A 81 21.55 6.32 12.36
N ASP A 82 20.72 5.28 12.55
CA ASP A 82 21.12 3.87 12.39
C ASP A 82 22.25 3.44 13.35
N ASP A 83 22.42 4.16 14.49
CA ASP A 83 23.40 3.87 15.54
C ASP A 83 22.78 3.00 16.63
N ILE A 84 22.65 1.72 16.31
CA ILE A 84 22.00 0.72 17.16
C ILE A 84 22.75 0.57 18.50
N ASP A 85 24.08 0.63 18.49
CA ASP A 85 24.90 0.49 19.70
C ASP A 85 24.62 1.61 20.71
N GLN A 86 24.44 2.86 20.26
CA GLN A 86 24.08 3.98 21.11
C GLN A 86 22.64 3.89 21.61
N ALA A 87 21.70 3.48 20.75
CA ALA A 87 20.31 3.27 21.15
C ALA A 87 20.22 2.22 22.28
N GLU A 88 20.84 1.05 22.11
CA GLU A 88 20.89 -0.01 23.13
C GLU A 88 21.60 0.47 24.40
N TYR A 89 22.72 1.19 24.26
CA TYR A 89 23.43 1.75 25.42
C TYR A 89 22.54 2.65 26.28
N HIS A 90 21.80 3.57 25.66
CA HIS A 90 20.90 4.45 26.40
C HIS A 90 19.70 3.71 27.01
N LEU A 91 19.13 2.74 26.30
CA LEU A 91 18.06 1.89 26.80
C LEU A 91 18.47 1.13 28.07
N ASP A 92 19.64 0.51 28.06
CA ASP A 92 20.15 -0.28 29.18
C ASP A 92 20.43 0.53 30.45
N GLN A 93 20.59 1.85 30.31
CA GLN A 93 20.85 2.76 31.45
C GLN A 93 19.57 3.25 32.14
N ILE A 94 18.38 2.90 31.64
CA ILE A 94 17.11 3.33 32.25
C ILE A 94 16.59 2.22 33.18
N PRO A 95 16.58 2.44 34.53
CA PRO A 95 16.09 1.41 35.44
C PRO A 95 14.59 1.16 35.31
N GLN A 96 14.14 -0.06 35.61
CA GLN A 96 12.71 -0.43 35.52
C GLN A 96 11.81 0.32 36.52
N ASP A 97 12.38 0.86 37.60
CA ASP A 97 11.67 1.66 38.59
C ASP A 97 11.72 3.17 38.33
N ASP A 98 12.32 3.58 37.22
CA ASP A 98 12.37 4.99 36.78
C ASP A 98 11.06 5.41 36.08
N GLU A 99 10.67 6.67 36.25
CA GLU A 99 9.49 7.24 35.60
C GLU A 99 9.58 7.23 34.05
N SER A 100 10.82 7.22 33.50
CA SER A 100 11.08 7.18 32.07
C SER A 100 11.01 5.74 31.49
N TYR A 101 10.93 4.70 32.33
CA TYR A 101 10.96 3.32 31.88
C TYR A 101 9.84 2.96 30.88
N PRO A 102 8.58 3.38 31.09
CA PRO A 102 7.54 3.12 30.07
C PRO A 102 7.85 3.80 28.73
N GLY A 103 8.46 4.98 28.73
CA GLY A 103 8.94 5.66 27.53
C GLY A 103 10.08 4.89 26.84
N SER A 104 11.00 4.33 27.61
CA SER A 104 12.09 3.51 27.05
C SER A 104 11.57 2.22 26.39
N LEU A 105 10.47 1.66 26.87
CA LEU A 105 9.83 0.51 26.22
C LEU A 105 9.22 0.87 24.86
N LEU A 106 8.67 2.09 24.71
CA LEU A 106 8.22 2.60 23.41
C LEU A 106 9.40 2.77 22.45
N ALA A 107 10.47 3.44 22.89
CA ALA A 107 11.68 3.61 22.08
C ALA A 107 12.35 2.27 21.73
N ALA A 108 12.34 1.30 22.67
CA ALA A 108 12.81 -0.06 22.39
C ALA A 108 11.93 -0.76 21.33
N ALA A 109 10.61 -0.56 21.39
CA ALA A 109 9.73 -1.13 20.37
C ALA A 109 10.04 -0.57 18.98
N ASP A 110 10.27 0.74 18.87
CA ASP A 110 10.65 1.40 17.63
C ASP A 110 12.00 0.87 17.09
N LEU A 111 13.00 0.74 17.97
CA LEU A 111 14.27 0.10 17.64
C LEU A 111 14.07 -1.31 17.06
N TYR A 112 13.27 -2.15 17.72
CA TYR A 112 13.06 -3.52 17.25
C TYR A 112 12.22 -3.59 15.97
N MET A 113 11.32 -2.65 15.72
CA MET A 113 10.64 -2.51 14.43
C MET A 113 11.64 -2.21 13.32
N THR A 114 12.54 -1.24 13.53
CA THR A 114 13.60 -0.87 12.59
C THR A 114 14.54 -2.04 12.29
N LEU A 115 14.84 -2.85 13.30
CA LEU A 115 15.66 -4.06 13.15
C LEU A 115 14.93 -5.26 12.50
N GLY A 116 13.63 -5.16 12.22
CA GLY A 116 12.82 -6.22 11.64
C GLY A 116 12.43 -7.33 12.61
N TYR A 117 12.30 -7.01 13.90
CA TYR A 117 11.85 -7.93 14.96
C TYR A 117 10.50 -7.50 15.55
N PRO A 118 9.41 -7.50 14.78
CA PRO A 118 8.11 -7.01 15.22
C PRO A 118 7.56 -7.74 16.44
N GLU A 119 7.84 -9.03 16.62
CA GLU A 119 7.37 -9.78 17.78
C GLU A 119 8.01 -9.30 19.09
N VAL A 120 9.27 -8.80 19.03
CA VAL A 120 9.94 -8.24 20.20
C VAL A 120 9.36 -6.85 20.49
N ALA A 121 9.09 -6.05 19.47
CA ALA A 121 8.43 -4.76 19.60
C ALA A 121 7.06 -4.90 20.28
N GLU A 122 6.26 -5.88 19.87
CA GLU A 122 4.96 -6.19 20.50
C GLU A 122 5.09 -6.46 22.00
N ILE A 123 6.07 -7.26 22.40
CA ILE A 123 6.33 -7.57 23.81
C ILE A 123 6.63 -6.28 24.59
N LYS A 124 7.46 -5.38 24.02
CA LYS A 124 7.81 -4.11 24.66
C LYS A 124 6.61 -3.18 24.78
N LEU A 125 5.78 -3.06 23.75
CA LEU A 125 4.57 -2.26 23.76
C LEU A 125 3.55 -2.79 24.78
N LYS A 126 3.38 -4.11 24.88
CA LYS A 126 2.49 -4.73 25.89
C LYS A 126 3.00 -4.52 27.31
N GLU A 127 4.30 -4.63 27.54
CA GLU A 127 4.93 -4.33 28.84
C GLU A 127 4.66 -2.85 29.24
N ALA A 128 4.83 -1.92 28.32
CA ALA A 128 4.52 -0.50 28.55
C ALA A 128 3.02 -0.31 28.87
N HIS A 129 2.14 -1.01 28.16
CA HIS A 129 0.71 -0.94 28.39
C HIS A 129 0.29 -1.52 29.75
N GLU A 130 0.92 -2.61 30.21
CA GLU A 130 0.68 -3.15 31.54
C GLU A 130 1.05 -2.17 32.66
N LEU A 131 2.12 -1.39 32.45
CA LEU A 131 2.55 -0.36 33.39
C LEU A 131 1.62 0.87 33.40
N LEU A 132 1.20 1.34 32.25
CA LEU A 132 0.42 2.56 32.05
C LEU A 132 -0.77 2.33 31.08
N PRO A 133 -1.80 1.56 31.47
CA PRO A 133 -2.86 1.13 30.54
C PRO A 133 -3.76 2.26 30.02
N THR A 134 -3.73 3.43 30.63
CA THR A 134 -4.53 4.60 30.23
C THR A 134 -3.70 5.69 29.53
N ASN A 135 -2.42 5.47 29.30
CA ASN A 135 -1.57 6.42 28.62
C ASN A 135 -1.87 6.47 27.12
N ALA A 136 -2.27 7.64 26.61
CA ALA A 136 -2.68 7.80 25.21
C ALA A 136 -1.56 7.47 24.20
N THR A 137 -0.30 7.82 24.52
CA THR A 137 0.85 7.55 23.65
C THR A 137 1.08 6.03 23.49
N ILE A 138 0.96 5.28 24.60
CA ILE A 138 1.12 3.81 24.55
C ILE A 138 -0.05 3.16 23.81
N GLN A 139 -1.28 3.64 24.04
CA GLN A 139 -2.45 3.16 23.30
C GLN A 139 -2.29 3.41 21.78
N PHE A 140 -1.80 4.59 21.42
CA PHE A 140 -1.54 4.94 20.04
C PHE A 140 -0.42 4.07 19.42
N ALA A 141 0.68 3.88 20.14
CA ALA A 141 1.79 3.03 19.67
C ALA A 141 1.35 1.58 19.41
N LEU A 142 0.49 1.02 20.29
CA LEU A 142 -0.09 -0.31 20.07
C LEU A 142 -1.06 -0.33 18.89
N ALA A 143 -1.88 0.71 18.74
CA ALA A 143 -2.81 0.81 17.62
C ALA A 143 -2.08 0.85 16.27
N GLU A 144 -1.06 1.72 16.14
CA GLU A 144 -0.25 1.83 14.93
C GLU A 144 0.56 0.53 14.68
N TYR A 145 1.16 -0.05 15.72
CA TYR A 145 1.85 -1.33 15.59
C TYR A 145 0.94 -2.41 14.96
N TYR A 146 -0.26 -2.61 15.49
CA TYR A 146 -1.17 -3.61 14.94
C TYR A 146 -1.71 -3.22 13.57
N PHE A 147 -1.90 -1.94 13.31
CA PHE A 147 -2.31 -1.44 12.00
C PHE A 147 -1.24 -1.76 10.94
N ASP A 148 0.03 -1.49 11.24
CA ASP A 148 1.16 -1.75 10.33
C ASP A 148 1.40 -3.24 10.09
N GLN A 149 1.07 -4.08 11.07
CA GLN A 149 1.08 -5.54 10.91
C GLN A 149 -0.18 -6.09 10.20
N ALA A 150 -1.04 -5.21 9.67
CA ALA A 150 -2.34 -5.57 9.07
C ALA A 150 -3.24 -6.41 10.00
N ASN A 151 -3.06 -6.30 11.31
CA ASN A 151 -3.90 -6.93 12.33
C ASN A 151 -4.92 -5.91 12.85
N TYR A 152 -5.88 -5.58 12.01
CA TYR A 152 -6.83 -4.50 12.27
C TYR A 152 -7.78 -4.83 13.43
N GLU A 153 -8.18 -6.10 13.59
CA GLU A 153 -8.97 -6.55 14.72
C GLU A 153 -8.30 -6.20 16.07
N ALA A 154 -6.98 -6.41 16.17
CA ALA A 154 -6.23 -6.07 17.37
C ALA A 154 -6.01 -4.55 17.54
N ALA A 155 -6.00 -3.76 16.46
CA ALA A 155 -5.86 -2.29 16.50
C ALA A 155 -7.14 -1.59 16.99
N ILE A 156 -8.33 -2.08 16.61
CA ILE A 156 -9.64 -1.48 16.91
C ILE A 156 -9.82 -1.10 18.38
N PRO A 157 -9.53 -1.95 19.38
CA PRO A 157 -9.71 -1.59 20.78
C PRO A 157 -8.91 -0.36 21.21
N TYR A 158 -7.69 -0.21 20.72
CA TYR A 158 -6.78 0.89 21.06
C TYR A 158 -7.22 2.20 20.40
N TYR A 159 -7.54 2.19 19.11
CA TYR A 159 -8.12 3.38 18.45
C TYR A 159 -9.47 3.76 19.05
N SER A 160 -10.32 2.78 19.36
CA SER A 160 -11.61 3.03 20.03
C SER A 160 -11.43 3.67 21.42
N TYR A 161 -10.35 3.32 22.14
CA TYR A 161 -10.02 3.98 23.40
C TYR A 161 -9.63 5.44 23.16
N LEU A 162 -8.77 5.72 22.19
CA LEU A 162 -8.32 7.08 21.84
C LEU A 162 -9.50 7.96 21.35
N ALA A 163 -10.39 7.40 20.54
CA ALA A 163 -11.60 8.09 20.08
C ALA A 163 -12.49 8.54 21.25
N LYS A 164 -12.64 7.69 22.28
CA LYS A 164 -13.40 8.05 23.51
C LYS A 164 -12.77 9.19 24.31
N LEU A 165 -11.46 9.40 24.19
CA LEU A 165 -10.78 10.57 24.78
C LEU A 165 -11.08 11.87 24.04
N ARG A 166 -11.79 11.80 22.90
CA ARG A 166 -12.07 12.92 21.99
C ARG A 166 -10.80 13.67 21.57
N LEU A 167 -9.76 12.90 21.29
CA LEU A 167 -8.56 13.40 20.63
C LEU A 167 -8.82 13.26 19.13
N PRO A 168 -9.10 14.37 18.40
CA PRO A 168 -9.41 14.26 16.97
C PRO A 168 -8.19 13.81 16.18
N GLU A 169 -7.02 14.23 16.61
CA GLU A 169 -5.72 14.00 15.99
C GLU A 169 -4.67 13.63 17.05
N PHE A 170 -3.77 12.74 16.70
CA PHE A 170 -2.63 12.37 17.52
C PHE A 170 -1.44 12.11 16.61
N LYS A 171 -0.33 12.84 16.83
CA LYS A 171 0.88 12.77 15.99
C LYS A 171 0.55 12.88 14.48
N ASP A 172 -0.20 13.90 14.09
CA ASP A 172 -0.61 14.19 12.71
C ASP A 172 -1.54 13.11 12.06
N LEU A 173 -2.09 12.18 12.86
CA LEU A 173 -3.02 11.16 12.40
C LEU A 173 -4.40 11.34 13.02
N PHE A 174 -5.41 11.22 12.17
CA PHE A 174 -6.81 11.33 12.58
C PHE A 174 -7.32 9.99 13.09
N ILE A 175 -7.64 9.93 14.39
CA ILE A 175 -7.96 8.69 15.10
C ILE A 175 -9.22 8.00 14.53
N LEU A 176 -10.25 8.77 14.21
CA LEU A 176 -11.50 8.21 13.66
C LEU A 176 -11.30 7.67 12.25
N ASP A 177 -10.45 8.29 11.44
CA ASP A 177 -10.13 7.76 10.10
C ASP A 177 -9.40 6.41 10.22
N ARG A 178 -8.38 6.33 11.09
CA ARG A 178 -7.67 5.08 11.36
C ARG A 178 -8.62 3.97 11.84
N LEU A 179 -9.54 4.31 12.75
CA LEU A 179 -10.53 3.37 13.25
C LEU A 179 -11.50 2.93 12.14
N GLY A 180 -11.97 3.87 11.31
CA GLY A 180 -12.81 3.58 10.15
C GLY A 180 -12.12 2.67 9.14
N MET A 181 -10.82 2.91 8.88
CA MET A 181 -9.99 2.02 8.03
C MET A 181 -9.90 0.61 8.63
N CYS A 182 -9.66 0.48 9.93
CA CYS A 182 -9.60 -0.83 10.59
C CYS A 182 -10.91 -1.61 10.39
N TYR A 183 -12.05 -0.99 10.67
CA TYR A 183 -13.37 -1.61 10.45
C TYR A 183 -13.59 -1.97 8.97
N SER A 184 -13.17 -1.12 8.06
CA SER A 184 -13.28 -1.37 6.62
C SER A 184 -12.45 -2.58 6.17
N TYR A 185 -11.22 -2.72 6.66
CA TYR A 185 -10.35 -3.86 6.34
C TYR A 185 -10.82 -5.18 6.96
N GLU A 186 -11.49 -5.14 8.13
CA GLU A 186 -12.12 -6.31 8.73
C GLU A 186 -13.48 -6.66 8.09
N GLY A 187 -13.98 -5.83 7.16
CA GLY A 187 -15.27 -6.02 6.51
C GLY A 187 -16.46 -5.59 7.36
N GLU A 188 -16.22 -4.91 8.47
CA GLU A 188 -17.24 -4.34 9.37
C GLU A 188 -17.68 -2.96 8.82
N PHE A 189 -18.28 -2.98 7.63
CA PHE A 189 -18.54 -1.76 6.85
C PHE A 189 -19.59 -0.84 7.51
N GLU A 190 -20.57 -1.40 8.22
CA GLU A 190 -21.58 -0.62 8.95
C GLU A 190 -20.95 0.19 10.09
N GLU A 191 -20.03 -0.41 10.83
CA GLU A 191 -19.25 0.24 11.88
C GLU A 191 -18.33 1.31 11.31
N ALA A 192 -17.68 1.01 10.17
CA ALA A 192 -16.84 1.97 9.46
C ALA A 192 -17.62 3.22 9.06
N VAL A 193 -18.85 3.07 8.53
CA VAL A 193 -19.73 4.20 8.19
C VAL A 193 -19.97 5.08 9.40
N VAL A 194 -20.35 4.49 10.55
CA VAL A 194 -20.67 5.26 11.76
C VAL A 194 -19.48 6.13 12.20
N VAL A 195 -18.29 5.54 12.20
CA VAL A 195 -17.07 6.21 12.67
C VAL A 195 -16.62 7.30 11.68
N LEU A 196 -16.67 7.03 10.36
CA LEU A 196 -16.26 7.98 9.34
C LEU A 196 -17.27 9.13 9.21
N GLU A 197 -18.57 8.89 9.40
CA GLU A 197 -19.57 9.96 9.48
C GLU A 197 -19.32 10.85 10.70
N GLU A 198 -18.97 10.28 11.88
CA GLU A 198 -18.59 11.04 13.08
C GLU A 198 -17.35 11.91 12.80
N ALA A 199 -16.34 11.36 12.12
CA ALA A 199 -15.14 12.10 11.74
C ALA A 199 -15.45 13.33 10.87
N LEU A 200 -16.43 13.22 9.95
CA LEU A 200 -16.87 14.32 9.08
C LEU A 200 -17.73 15.36 9.79
N GLU A 201 -18.32 15.04 10.94
CA GLU A 201 -19.01 16.03 11.79
C GLU A 201 -18.01 16.97 12.49
N ASP A 202 -16.82 16.47 12.84
CA ASP A 202 -15.75 17.25 13.44
C ASP A 202 -15.03 18.12 12.39
N GLU A 203 -14.59 17.50 11.31
CA GLU A 203 -13.91 18.17 10.19
C GLU A 203 -14.18 17.45 8.86
N ARG A 204 -14.56 18.23 7.83
CA ARG A 204 -14.83 17.69 6.50
C ARG A 204 -13.54 17.65 5.68
N ARG A 205 -12.95 16.48 5.55
CA ARG A 205 -11.68 16.23 4.85
C ARG A 205 -11.89 15.32 3.65
N ASP A 206 -11.17 15.58 2.58
CA ASP A 206 -11.28 14.82 1.32
C ASP A 206 -10.89 13.37 1.50
N GLU A 207 -9.87 13.07 2.33
CA GLU A 207 -9.45 11.71 2.64
C GLU A 207 -10.55 10.91 3.35
N THR A 208 -11.19 11.52 4.36
CA THR A 208 -12.32 10.89 5.08
C THR A 208 -13.53 10.68 4.17
N LEU A 209 -13.84 11.66 3.30
CA LEU A 209 -14.89 11.55 2.28
C LEU A 209 -14.60 10.38 1.32
N TYR A 210 -13.35 10.27 0.88
CA TYR A 210 -12.91 9.20 -0.01
C TYR A 210 -13.07 7.82 0.65
N GLN A 211 -12.60 7.65 1.89
CA GLN A 211 -12.74 6.40 2.62
C GLN A 211 -14.21 6.03 2.83
N LEU A 212 -15.04 6.98 3.26
CA LEU A 212 -16.48 6.75 3.43
C LEU A 212 -17.16 6.39 2.12
N ALA A 213 -16.76 7.00 1.02
CA ALA A 213 -17.31 6.69 -0.31
C ALA A 213 -17.00 5.24 -0.70
N LEU A 214 -15.76 4.78 -0.47
CA LEU A 214 -15.38 3.39 -0.74
C LEU A 214 -16.18 2.41 0.12
N VAL A 215 -16.39 2.72 1.40
CA VAL A 215 -17.20 1.89 2.31
C VAL A 215 -18.66 1.82 1.83
N TYR A 216 -19.24 2.94 1.38
CA TYR A 216 -20.59 2.91 0.81
C TYR A 216 -20.68 2.09 -0.47
N ILE A 217 -19.66 2.14 -1.33
CA ILE A 217 -19.58 1.30 -2.54
C ILE A 217 -19.53 -0.19 -2.16
N GLN A 218 -18.73 -0.56 -1.16
CA GLN A 218 -18.65 -1.95 -0.67
C GLN A 218 -19.98 -2.44 -0.09
N LEU A 219 -20.76 -1.57 0.56
CA LEU A 219 -22.11 -1.86 1.04
C LEU A 219 -23.19 -1.91 -0.08
N GLY A 220 -22.80 -1.67 -1.33
CA GLY A 220 -23.74 -1.58 -2.45
C GLY A 220 -24.61 -0.30 -2.43
N GLN A 221 -24.25 0.70 -1.61
CA GLN A 221 -24.92 2.00 -1.55
C GLN A 221 -24.28 2.97 -2.56
N LEU A 222 -24.31 2.57 -3.85
CA LEU A 222 -23.56 3.22 -4.92
C LEU A 222 -23.89 4.71 -5.05
N GLU A 223 -25.18 5.10 -4.96
CA GLU A 223 -25.59 6.52 -5.04
C GLU A 223 -24.88 7.40 -4.00
N LYS A 224 -24.71 6.89 -2.77
CA LYS A 224 -24.02 7.65 -1.71
C LYS A 224 -22.52 7.75 -1.99
N GLY A 225 -21.90 6.64 -2.35
CA GLY A 225 -20.46 6.61 -2.71
C GLY A 225 -20.16 7.57 -3.86
N ILE A 226 -20.95 7.50 -4.94
CA ILE A 226 -20.85 8.41 -6.09
C ILE A 226 -20.98 9.87 -5.65
N SER A 227 -21.95 10.18 -4.78
CA SER A 227 -22.17 11.58 -4.34
C SER A 227 -20.95 12.14 -3.62
N LEU A 228 -20.28 11.35 -2.78
CA LEU A 228 -19.08 11.79 -2.07
C LEU A 228 -17.87 11.92 -3.01
N LEU A 229 -17.67 10.98 -3.92
CA LEU A 229 -16.59 11.06 -4.90
C LEU A 229 -16.76 12.21 -5.87
N GLU A 230 -18.00 12.52 -6.29
CA GLU A 230 -18.30 13.69 -7.11
C GLU A 230 -18.03 15.01 -6.35
N GLU A 231 -18.27 15.05 -5.04
CA GLU A 231 -17.91 16.22 -4.23
C GLU A 231 -16.40 16.49 -4.29
N ILE A 232 -15.56 15.46 -4.07
CA ILE A 232 -14.11 15.57 -4.16
C ILE A 232 -13.67 15.93 -5.59
N ARG A 233 -14.29 15.30 -6.61
CA ARG A 233 -14.02 15.59 -8.03
C ARG A 233 -14.25 17.05 -8.36
N LEU A 234 -15.36 17.64 -7.89
CA LEU A 234 -15.71 19.05 -8.13
C LEU A 234 -14.72 20.04 -7.48
N LEU A 235 -14.04 19.64 -6.41
CA LEU A 235 -12.96 20.41 -5.79
C LEU A 235 -11.63 20.28 -6.55
N GLY A 236 -11.50 19.31 -7.45
CA GLY A 236 -10.29 19.03 -8.20
C GLY A 236 -9.25 18.22 -7.42
N GLU A 237 -9.65 17.61 -6.29
CA GLU A 237 -8.78 16.88 -5.37
C GLU A 237 -8.93 15.36 -5.51
N LEU A 238 -9.70 14.87 -6.50
CA LEU A 238 -9.93 13.45 -6.67
C LEU A 238 -8.65 12.74 -7.14
N SER A 239 -8.21 11.74 -6.37
CA SER A 239 -7.04 10.92 -6.68
C SER A 239 -7.28 9.96 -7.85
N ALA A 240 -6.22 9.36 -8.40
CA ALA A 240 -6.34 8.34 -9.44
C ALA A 240 -7.21 7.15 -8.97
N GLY A 241 -7.06 6.71 -7.70
CA GLY A 241 -7.92 5.70 -7.10
C GLY A 241 -9.38 6.14 -7.01
N GLY A 242 -9.62 7.42 -6.74
CA GLY A 242 -10.96 8.00 -6.72
C GLY A 242 -11.63 8.01 -8.12
N TYR A 243 -10.89 8.34 -9.17
CA TYR A 243 -11.38 8.22 -10.54
C TYR A 243 -11.73 6.78 -10.91
N LEU A 244 -10.90 5.81 -10.51
CA LEU A 244 -11.18 4.38 -10.72
C LEU A 244 -12.48 3.96 -9.99
N ALA A 245 -12.61 4.31 -8.72
CA ALA A 245 -13.78 3.96 -7.91
C ALA A 245 -15.05 4.61 -8.44
N LEU A 246 -15.00 5.91 -8.79
CA LEU A 246 -16.15 6.65 -9.31
C LEU A 246 -16.60 6.11 -10.67
N ALA A 247 -15.65 5.87 -11.57
CA ALA A 247 -15.96 5.30 -12.89
C ALA A 247 -16.59 3.89 -12.76
N SER A 248 -16.00 3.02 -11.94
CA SER A 248 -16.56 1.69 -11.69
C SER A 248 -17.97 1.77 -11.10
N ALA A 249 -18.19 2.64 -10.11
CA ALA A 249 -19.51 2.82 -9.51
C ALA A 249 -20.56 3.30 -10.51
N TYR A 250 -20.22 4.21 -11.43
CA TYR A 250 -21.12 4.61 -12.51
C TYR A 250 -21.40 3.47 -13.50
N LEU A 251 -20.41 2.63 -13.80
CA LEU A 251 -20.60 1.48 -14.70
C LEU A 251 -21.47 0.39 -14.04
N ASP A 252 -21.36 0.20 -12.73
CA ASP A 252 -22.19 -0.72 -11.95
C ASP A 252 -23.67 -0.23 -11.87
N GLU A 253 -23.89 1.10 -11.86
CA GLU A 253 -25.22 1.72 -11.97
C GLU A 253 -25.73 1.79 -13.43
N GLU A 254 -25.04 1.17 -14.39
CA GLU A 254 -25.35 1.22 -15.82
C GLU A 254 -25.33 2.65 -16.43
N GLU A 255 -24.74 3.63 -15.75
CA GLU A 255 -24.57 5.02 -16.17
C GLU A 255 -23.35 5.18 -17.10
N ARG A 256 -23.38 4.47 -18.24
CA ARG A 256 -22.26 4.34 -19.18
C ARG A 256 -21.60 5.66 -19.55
N GLU A 257 -22.41 6.67 -19.92
CA GLU A 257 -21.89 7.97 -20.42
C GLU A 257 -21.09 8.71 -19.33
N LYS A 258 -21.55 8.63 -18.08
CA LYS A 258 -20.84 9.23 -16.95
C LYS A 258 -19.57 8.44 -16.60
N GLY A 259 -19.63 7.10 -16.65
CA GLY A 259 -18.46 6.26 -16.46
C GLY A 259 -17.36 6.60 -17.46
N GLU A 260 -17.71 6.71 -18.77
CA GLU A 260 -16.80 7.11 -19.83
C GLU A 260 -16.19 8.49 -19.59
N GLU A 261 -17.01 9.50 -19.23
CA GLU A 261 -16.53 10.84 -18.91
C GLU A 261 -15.48 10.83 -17.81
N VAL A 262 -15.76 10.12 -16.70
CA VAL A 262 -14.86 10.01 -15.55
C VAL A 262 -13.57 9.29 -15.90
N ILE A 263 -13.64 8.20 -16.68
CA ILE A 263 -12.45 7.49 -17.19
C ILE A 263 -11.54 8.43 -17.99
N LEU A 264 -12.11 9.15 -18.96
CA LEU A 264 -11.36 10.05 -19.83
C LEU A 264 -10.74 11.22 -19.07
N GLU A 265 -11.46 11.76 -18.08
CA GLU A 265 -10.94 12.81 -17.20
C GLU A 265 -9.80 12.28 -16.33
N GLY A 266 -9.94 11.09 -15.73
CA GLY A 266 -8.91 10.44 -14.94
C GLY A 266 -7.63 10.19 -15.74
N VAL A 267 -7.72 9.62 -16.93
CA VAL A 267 -6.60 9.43 -17.86
C VAL A 267 -5.89 10.76 -18.18
N LYS A 268 -6.65 11.83 -18.36
CA LYS A 268 -6.10 13.17 -18.65
C LYS A 268 -5.35 13.75 -17.45
N HIS A 269 -5.87 13.59 -16.23
CA HIS A 269 -5.24 14.11 -15.01
C HIS A 269 -4.04 13.27 -14.57
N PHE A 270 -4.08 11.95 -14.82
CA PHE A 270 -3.05 11.00 -14.44
C PHE A 270 -2.50 10.23 -15.65
N PRO A 271 -1.74 10.91 -16.55
CA PRO A 271 -1.34 10.36 -17.85
C PRO A 271 -0.35 9.18 -17.80
N TYR A 272 0.13 8.81 -16.62
CA TYR A 272 1.03 7.67 -16.38
C TYR A 272 0.47 6.64 -15.39
N ASN A 273 -0.83 6.70 -15.10
CA ASN A 273 -1.48 5.73 -14.21
C ASN A 273 -2.03 4.55 -15.03
N SER A 274 -1.31 3.45 -15.06
CA SER A 274 -1.65 2.24 -15.86
C SER A 274 -3.04 1.70 -15.53
N SER A 275 -3.48 1.76 -14.27
CA SER A 275 -4.81 1.26 -13.86
C SER A 275 -5.96 2.00 -14.55
N LEU A 276 -5.85 3.33 -14.73
CA LEU A 276 -6.86 4.11 -15.46
C LEU A 276 -6.89 3.76 -16.94
N TYR A 277 -5.73 3.54 -17.55
CA TYR A 277 -5.67 3.12 -18.96
C TYR A 277 -6.19 1.69 -19.16
N HIS A 278 -5.93 0.80 -18.20
CA HIS A 278 -6.53 -0.54 -18.21
C HIS A 278 -8.05 -0.46 -18.11
N LEU A 279 -8.58 0.38 -17.20
CA LEU A 279 -10.02 0.59 -17.08
C LEU A 279 -10.61 1.15 -18.37
N ALA A 280 -9.92 2.11 -19.01
CA ALA A 280 -10.33 2.65 -20.30
C ALA A 280 -10.36 1.55 -21.38
N SER A 281 -9.32 0.72 -21.46
CA SER A 281 -9.26 -0.39 -22.41
C SER A 281 -10.38 -1.39 -22.16
N ASP A 282 -10.59 -1.80 -20.90
CA ASP A 282 -11.63 -2.77 -20.54
C ASP A 282 -13.03 -2.21 -20.86
N PHE A 283 -13.26 -0.92 -20.61
CA PHE A 283 -14.48 -0.21 -20.98
C PHE A 283 -14.74 -0.26 -22.49
N TYR A 284 -13.79 0.19 -23.32
CA TYR A 284 -13.97 0.21 -24.77
C TYR A 284 -14.08 -1.19 -25.36
N PHE A 285 -13.37 -2.17 -24.81
CA PHE A 285 -13.49 -3.56 -25.18
C PHE A 285 -14.91 -4.12 -24.91
N GLN A 286 -15.47 -3.83 -23.74
CA GLN A 286 -16.83 -4.23 -23.36
C GLN A 286 -17.87 -3.65 -24.31
N TYR A 287 -17.66 -2.43 -24.78
CA TYR A 287 -18.57 -1.76 -25.71
C TYR A 287 -18.21 -1.94 -27.20
N HIS A 288 -17.40 -2.95 -27.52
CA HIS A 288 -17.03 -3.35 -28.89
C HIS A 288 -16.23 -2.31 -29.69
N ASP A 289 -15.54 -1.39 -29.03
CA ASP A 289 -14.57 -0.51 -29.66
C ASP A 289 -13.12 -1.02 -29.42
N GLU A 290 -12.79 -2.11 -30.14
CA GLU A 290 -11.50 -2.77 -30.01
C GLU A 290 -10.34 -1.86 -30.43
N VAL A 291 -10.57 -0.86 -31.26
CA VAL A 291 -9.54 0.09 -31.72
C VAL A 291 -9.10 1.00 -30.58
N GLN A 292 -10.06 1.57 -29.84
CA GLN A 292 -9.76 2.39 -28.68
C GLN A 292 -9.16 1.54 -27.54
N ALA A 293 -9.67 0.33 -27.32
CA ALA A 293 -9.14 -0.60 -26.35
C ALA A 293 -7.65 -0.92 -26.60
N GLU A 294 -7.29 -1.20 -27.86
CA GLU A 294 -5.90 -1.42 -28.28
C GLU A 294 -5.03 -0.17 -28.04
N GLU A 295 -5.53 1.02 -28.37
CA GLU A 295 -4.80 2.27 -28.22
C GLU A 295 -4.41 2.51 -26.76
N TYR A 296 -5.31 2.32 -25.82
CA TYR A 296 -5.02 2.49 -24.39
C TYR A 296 -3.98 1.48 -23.88
N LEU A 297 -4.06 0.19 -24.27
CA LEU A 297 -3.05 -0.80 -23.89
C LEU A 297 -1.67 -0.48 -24.47
N ARG A 298 -1.59 -0.01 -25.72
CA ARG A 298 -0.32 0.41 -26.33
C ARG A 298 0.27 1.63 -25.63
N GLN A 299 -0.56 2.53 -25.11
CA GLN A 299 -0.08 3.66 -24.31
C GLN A 299 0.57 3.16 -23.01
N VAL A 300 -0.05 2.23 -22.27
CA VAL A 300 0.57 1.63 -21.08
C VAL A 300 1.91 1.00 -21.43
N ILE A 301 1.97 0.17 -22.46
CA ILE A 301 3.20 -0.49 -22.92
C ILE A 301 4.30 0.53 -23.25
N SER A 302 3.95 1.74 -23.67
CA SER A 302 4.92 2.77 -24.04
C SER A 302 5.58 3.48 -22.86
N PHE A 303 4.97 3.49 -21.68
CA PHE A 303 5.48 4.20 -20.52
C PHE A 303 5.81 3.31 -19.30
N GLU A 304 5.45 2.03 -19.33
CA GLU A 304 5.81 1.06 -18.30
C GLU A 304 7.02 0.23 -18.72
N GLU A 305 8.02 0.12 -17.82
CA GLU A 305 9.17 -0.77 -18.05
C GLU A 305 8.76 -2.24 -17.96
N ASP A 306 7.90 -2.59 -16.98
CA ASP A 306 7.33 -3.92 -16.83
C ASP A 306 5.88 -3.93 -17.34
N SER A 307 5.73 -4.03 -18.64
CA SER A 307 4.43 -4.00 -19.32
C SER A 307 3.88 -5.38 -19.67
N GLU A 308 4.35 -6.46 -19.01
CA GLU A 308 3.94 -7.83 -19.34
C GLU A 308 2.41 -8.00 -19.26
N LEU A 309 1.78 -7.53 -18.18
CA LEU A 309 0.32 -7.61 -18.01
C LEU A 309 -0.42 -6.95 -19.18
N SER A 310 0.03 -5.76 -19.57
CA SER A 310 -0.56 -5.01 -20.68
C SER A 310 -0.35 -5.70 -22.02
N LYS A 311 0.85 -6.27 -22.25
CA LYS A 311 1.14 -7.07 -23.46
C LYS A 311 0.29 -8.33 -23.51
N VAL A 312 0.09 -9.01 -22.39
CA VAL A 312 -0.79 -10.20 -22.31
C VAL A 312 -2.24 -9.79 -22.58
N LYS A 313 -2.76 -8.73 -21.97
CA LYS A 313 -4.10 -8.22 -22.27
C LYS A 313 -4.26 -7.87 -23.75
N LEU A 314 -3.26 -7.18 -24.33
CA LEU A 314 -3.28 -6.84 -25.76
C LEU A 314 -3.24 -8.08 -26.64
N SER A 315 -2.51 -9.12 -26.27
CA SER A 315 -2.45 -10.36 -27.04
C SER A 315 -3.81 -11.02 -27.23
N PHE A 316 -4.70 -11.00 -26.23
CA PHE A 316 -6.07 -11.52 -26.37
C PHE A 316 -6.86 -10.77 -27.44
N LEU A 317 -6.73 -9.46 -27.47
CA LEU A 317 -7.41 -8.62 -28.46
C LEU A 317 -6.87 -8.90 -29.87
N LEU A 318 -5.56 -9.00 -30.01
CA LEU A 318 -4.91 -9.28 -31.29
C LEU A 318 -5.21 -10.70 -31.79
N LEU A 319 -5.26 -11.71 -30.91
CA LEU A 319 -5.66 -13.09 -31.25
C LEU A 319 -7.09 -13.15 -31.81
N ARG A 320 -8.03 -12.41 -31.21
CA ARG A 320 -9.40 -12.31 -31.72
C ARG A 320 -9.47 -11.67 -33.12
N GLN A 321 -8.53 -10.81 -33.44
CA GLN A 321 -8.39 -10.15 -34.74
C GLN A 321 -7.55 -10.99 -35.72
N GLU A 322 -7.14 -12.21 -35.36
CA GLU A 322 -6.26 -13.08 -36.16
C GLU A 322 -4.90 -12.42 -36.52
N ARG A 323 -4.45 -11.48 -35.70
CA ARG A 323 -3.16 -10.76 -35.88
C ARG A 323 -2.03 -11.50 -35.16
N TYR A 324 -1.81 -12.73 -35.55
CA TYR A 324 -0.89 -13.66 -34.90
C TYR A 324 0.57 -13.20 -34.92
N ASP A 325 1.03 -12.63 -36.04
CA ASP A 325 2.39 -12.13 -36.17
C ASP A 325 2.68 -10.98 -35.17
N ASP A 326 1.71 -10.09 -34.96
CA ASP A 326 1.83 -9.00 -33.97
C ASP A 326 1.96 -9.53 -32.54
N VAL A 327 1.21 -10.60 -32.21
CA VAL A 327 1.31 -11.27 -30.90
C VAL A 327 2.70 -11.89 -30.71
N ILE A 328 3.19 -12.61 -31.73
CA ILE A 328 4.49 -13.26 -31.70
C ILE A 328 5.62 -12.22 -31.53
N GLU A 329 5.62 -11.14 -32.30
CA GLU A 329 6.62 -10.08 -32.22
C GLU A 329 6.62 -9.45 -30.83
N MET A 330 5.45 -9.06 -30.33
CA MET A 330 5.30 -8.36 -29.04
C MET A 330 5.71 -9.23 -27.85
N LEU A 331 5.25 -10.49 -27.78
CA LEU A 331 5.50 -11.35 -26.63
C LEU A 331 6.88 -12.03 -26.68
N ALA A 332 7.46 -12.23 -27.87
CA ALA A 332 8.80 -12.82 -28.00
C ALA A 332 9.90 -11.98 -27.31
N GLU A 333 9.68 -10.68 -27.16
CA GLU A 333 10.59 -9.77 -26.44
C GLU A 333 10.71 -10.10 -24.94
N LEU A 334 9.66 -10.70 -24.34
CA LEU A 334 9.63 -11.04 -22.91
C LEU A 334 10.47 -12.30 -22.58
N GLY A 335 10.78 -13.13 -23.58
CA GLY A 335 11.61 -14.35 -23.41
C GLY A 335 10.86 -15.49 -22.70
N GLU A 336 11.64 -16.42 -22.10
CA GLU A 336 11.06 -17.62 -21.45
C GLU A 336 10.59 -17.38 -20.00
N ALA A 337 10.89 -16.22 -19.43
CA ALA A 337 10.51 -15.88 -18.05
C ALA A 337 9.09 -15.30 -17.93
N MET A 338 8.37 -15.15 -19.07
CA MET A 338 7.01 -14.63 -19.07
C MET A 338 6.03 -15.55 -18.31
N THR A 339 4.88 -14.99 -17.96
CA THR A 339 3.80 -15.72 -17.28
C THR A 339 3.23 -16.87 -18.12
N ALA A 340 2.61 -17.82 -17.45
CA ALA A 340 1.91 -18.92 -18.11
C ALA A 340 0.86 -18.45 -19.13
N GLN A 341 0.20 -17.34 -18.83
CA GLN A 341 -0.78 -16.71 -19.71
C GLN A 341 -0.14 -16.17 -21.00
N GLY A 342 1.03 -15.53 -20.88
CA GLY A 342 1.81 -15.07 -22.05
C GLY A 342 2.25 -16.25 -22.92
N HIS A 343 2.68 -17.36 -22.32
CA HIS A 343 2.99 -18.58 -23.07
C HIS A 343 1.78 -19.16 -23.76
N TRP A 344 0.60 -19.17 -23.13
CA TRP A 344 -0.62 -19.61 -23.79
C TRP A 344 -0.97 -18.75 -24.99
N SER A 345 -0.93 -17.41 -24.87
CA SER A 345 -1.17 -16.52 -26.00
C SER A 345 -0.19 -16.75 -27.16
N LEU A 346 1.09 -17.01 -26.86
CA LEU A 346 2.06 -17.38 -27.91
C LEU A 346 1.75 -18.74 -28.54
N ALA A 347 1.31 -19.72 -27.76
CA ALA A 347 0.90 -21.01 -28.29
C ALA A 347 -0.23 -20.85 -29.31
N GLN A 348 -1.27 -20.09 -28.96
CA GLN A 348 -2.40 -19.79 -29.85
C GLN A 348 -1.94 -19.06 -31.13
N ALA A 349 -1.05 -18.06 -30.99
CA ALA A 349 -0.53 -17.34 -32.16
C ALA A 349 0.30 -18.25 -33.07
N TYR A 350 1.11 -19.16 -32.51
CA TYR A 350 1.85 -20.14 -33.33
C TYR A 350 0.95 -21.19 -33.95
N VAL A 351 -0.18 -21.56 -33.34
CA VAL A 351 -1.20 -22.37 -33.99
C VAL A 351 -1.79 -21.63 -35.19
N GLY A 352 -2.12 -20.34 -35.02
CA GLY A 352 -2.65 -19.49 -36.09
C GLY A 352 -1.70 -19.28 -37.26
N THR A 353 -0.37 -19.32 -37.03
CA THR A 353 0.66 -19.26 -38.08
C THR A 353 1.14 -20.64 -38.55
N GLU A 354 0.49 -21.74 -38.11
CA GLU A 354 0.83 -23.12 -38.45
C GLU A 354 2.27 -23.56 -38.03
N ASP A 355 2.89 -22.86 -37.05
CA ASP A 355 4.16 -23.26 -36.45
C ASP A 355 3.90 -24.18 -35.24
N TYR A 356 3.40 -25.38 -35.48
CA TYR A 356 3.01 -26.33 -34.45
C TYR A 356 4.13 -26.75 -33.49
N PRO A 357 5.40 -26.88 -33.92
CA PRO A 357 6.49 -27.18 -33.00
C PRO A 357 6.72 -26.08 -31.94
N LYS A 358 6.58 -24.82 -32.29
CA LYS A 358 6.66 -23.73 -31.33
C LYS A 358 5.39 -23.63 -30.47
N ALA A 359 4.23 -23.82 -31.04
CA ALA A 359 2.99 -23.90 -30.30
C ALA A 359 3.08 -24.96 -29.20
N PHE A 360 3.55 -26.17 -29.51
CA PHE A 360 3.74 -27.24 -28.55
C PHE A 360 4.69 -26.85 -27.40
N LYS A 361 5.83 -26.21 -27.71
CA LYS A 361 6.77 -25.72 -26.69
C LYS A 361 6.09 -24.76 -25.73
N HIS A 362 5.31 -23.80 -26.26
CA HIS A 362 4.67 -22.78 -25.44
C HIS A 362 3.50 -23.33 -24.64
N TYR A 363 2.72 -24.27 -25.14
CA TYR A 363 1.73 -25.00 -24.34
C TYR A 363 2.38 -25.74 -23.15
N GLN A 364 3.56 -26.38 -23.37
CA GLN A 364 4.27 -27.04 -22.29
C GLN A 364 4.76 -26.07 -21.21
N LEU A 365 5.22 -24.86 -21.61
CA LEU A 365 5.65 -23.82 -20.68
C LEU A 365 4.47 -23.19 -19.92
N ALA A 366 3.28 -23.12 -20.52
CA ALA A 366 2.09 -22.61 -19.88
C ALA A 366 1.48 -23.60 -18.86
N LEU A 367 1.60 -24.91 -19.11
CA LEU A 367 0.93 -25.96 -18.33
C LEU A 367 1.14 -25.88 -16.82
N PRO A 368 2.34 -25.62 -16.26
CA PRO A 368 2.53 -25.56 -14.81
C PRO A 368 1.69 -24.46 -14.13
N GLY A 369 1.52 -23.32 -14.76
CA GLY A 369 0.77 -22.19 -14.21
C GLY A 369 -0.74 -22.24 -14.51
N LEU A 370 -1.15 -22.95 -15.56
CA LEU A 370 -2.56 -23.06 -16.01
C LEU A 370 -3.13 -24.49 -15.86
N ALA A 371 -2.53 -25.27 -15.01
CA ALA A 371 -2.90 -26.65 -14.80
C ALA A 371 -4.30 -26.87 -14.19
N GLU A 372 -4.93 -25.82 -13.68
CA GLU A 372 -6.29 -25.80 -13.13
C GLU A 372 -7.25 -24.90 -13.93
N ASP A 373 -6.80 -24.42 -15.10
CA ASP A 373 -7.61 -23.64 -16.00
C ASP A 373 -8.30 -24.55 -17.02
N PRO A 374 -9.64 -24.67 -17.01
CA PRO A 374 -10.36 -25.59 -17.89
C PRO A 374 -10.27 -25.19 -19.38
N GLU A 375 -10.25 -23.90 -19.69
CA GLU A 375 -10.19 -23.42 -21.07
C GLU A 375 -8.85 -23.76 -21.71
N PHE A 376 -7.76 -23.48 -20.97
CA PHE A 376 -6.42 -23.88 -21.39
C PHE A 376 -6.27 -25.40 -21.56
N LEU A 377 -6.70 -26.17 -20.57
CA LEU A 377 -6.57 -27.64 -20.62
C LEU A 377 -7.37 -28.26 -21.79
N LYS A 378 -8.56 -27.76 -22.04
CA LYS A 378 -9.39 -28.21 -23.18
C LYS A 378 -8.68 -27.91 -24.49
N GLU A 379 -8.25 -26.68 -24.71
CA GLU A 379 -7.57 -26.25 -25.92
C GLU A 379 -6.29 -27.05 -26.14
N TYR A 380 -5.45 -27.17 -25.09
CA TYR A 380 -4.22 -27.93 -25.20
C TYR A 380 -4.43 -29.42 -25.49
N ALA A 381 -5.45 -30.07 -24.88
CA ALA A 381 -5.80 -31.46 -25.18
C ALA A 381 -6.21 -31.65 -26.63
N LEU A 382 -7.01 -30.73 -27.18
CA LEU A 382 -7.41 -30.76 -28.57
C LEU A 382 -6.23 -30.59 -29.53
N PHE A 383 -5.35 -29.63 -29.25
CA PHE A 383 -4.11 -29.44 -30.01
C PHE A 383 -3.23 -30.69 -29.98
N LEU A 384 -3.00 -31.30 -28.83
CA LEU A 384 -2.21 -32.54 -28.70
C LEU A 384 -2.80 -33.70 -29.51
N ARG A 385 -4.15 -33.84 -29.52
CA ARG A 385 -4.83 -34.84 -30.34
C ARG A 385 -4.57 -34.61 -31.84
N GLU A 386 -4.65 -33.36 -32.30
CA GLU A 386 -4.43 -33.01 -33.69
C GLU A 386 -3.01 -33.28 -34.15
N GLU A 387 -2.05 -33.05 -33.27
CA GLU A 387 -0.62 -33.33 -33.48
C GLU A 387 -0.28 -34.85 -33.32
N GLY A 388 -1.23 -35.69 -32.94
CA GLY A 388 -1.02 -37.13 -32.77
C GLY A 388 -0.35 -37.52 -31.45
N GLU A 389 -0.21 -36.60 -30.52
CA GLU A 389 0.39 -36.80 -29.17
C GLU A 389 -0.68 -37.40 -28.21
N ASN A 390 -1.29 -38.49 -28.59
CA ASN A 390 -2.45 -39.10 -27.94
C ASN A 390 -2.21 -39.39 -26.43
N LYS A 391 -1.01 -39.81 -26.05
CA LYS A 391 -0.71 -40.08 -24.63
C LYS A 391 -0.72 -38.81 -23.78
N LEU A 392 -0.17 -37.74 -24.29
CA LEU A 392 -0.18 -36.45 -23.60
C LEU A 392 -1.60 -35.89 -23.58
N ALA A 393 -2.32 -35.94 -24.70
CA ALA A 393 -3.72 -35.54 -24.78
C ALA A 393 -4.59 -36.25 -23.73
N TYR A 394 -4.40 -37.57 -23.55
CA TYR A 394 -5.10 -38.36 -22.53
C TYR A 394 -4.85 -37.82 -21.12
N HIS A 395 -3.58 -37.49 -20.76
CA HIS A 395 -3.27 -37.00 -19.43
C HIS A 395 -3.81 -35.60 -19.17
N VAL A 396 -3.73 -34.69 -20.16
CA VAL A 396 -4.29 -33.35 -20.05
C VAL A 396 -5.81 -33.41 -19.94
N LEU A 397 -6.44 -34.26 -20.76
CA LEU A 397 -7.89 -34.44 -20.77
C LEU A 397 -8.41 -35.07 -19.47
N LEU A 398 -7.67 -36.01 -18.88
CA LEU A 398 -7.99 -36.54 -17.56
C LEU A 398 -8.07 -35.46 -16.50
N ARG A 399 -7.12 -34.50 -16.52
CA ARG A 399 -7.11 -33.36 -15.61
C ARG A 399 -8.27 -32.41 -15.88
N TYR A 400 -8.54 -32.09 -17.14
CA TYR A 400 -9.70 -31.31 -17.56
C TYR A 400 -11.01 -31.87 -17.01
N LEU A 401 -11.23 -33.18 -17.19
CA LEU A 401 -12.47 -33.87 -16.77
C LEU A 401 -12.62 -33.98 -15.24
N GLN A 402 -11.53 -33.80 -14.46
CA GLN A 402 -11.66 -33.65 -13.02
C GLN A 402 -12.27 -32.29 -12.63
N LEU A 403 -12.08 -31.25 -13.47
CA LEU A 403 -12.63 -29.92 -13.26
C LEU A 403 -14.03 -29.78 -13.90
N VAL A 404 -14.25 -30.38 -15.07
CA VAL A 404 -15.48 -30.25 -15.85
C VAL A 404 -15.97 -31.66 -16.24
N PRO A 405 -16.49 -32.46 -15.29
CA PRO A 405 -16.88 -33.85 -15.54
C PRO A 405 -18.11 -33.99 -16.44
N GLU A 406 -18.91 -32.94 -16.62
CA GLU A 406 -20.14 -32.92 -17.42
C GLU A 406 -19.92 -32.64 -18.93
N ASP A 407 -18.71 -32.33 -19.36
CA ASP A 407 -18.43 -32.12 -20.80
C ASP A 407 -18.44 -33.45 -21.55
N LEU A 408 -19.60 -33.76 -22.18
CA LEU A 408 -19.83 -35.03 -22.87
C LEU A 408 -18.90 -35.24 -24.07
N GLU A 409 -18.59 -34.18 -24.81
CA GLU A 409 -17.70 -34.23 -25.96
C GLU A 409 -16.28 -34.64 -25.55
N MET A 410 -15.79 -34.04 -24.49
CA MET A 410 -14.46 -34.34 -23.98
C MET A 410 -14.39 -35.71 -23.30
N ASN A 411 -15.48 -36.16 -22.67
CA ASN A 411 -15.57 -37.53 -22.16
C ASN A 411 -15.52 -38.58 -23.32
N ASP A 412 -16.23 -38.34 -24.40
CA ASP A 412 -16.20 -39.24 -25.57
C ASP A 412 -14.77 -39.26 -26.17
N LEU A 413 -14.10 -38.11 -26.27
CA LEU A 413 -12.73 -38.05 -26.74
C LEU A 413 -11.77 -38.79 -25.80
N PHE A 414 -11.96 -38.67 -24.48
CA PHE A 414 -11.15 -39.35 -23.48
C PHE A 414 -11.25 -40.88 -23.61
N GLU A 415 -12.44 -41.44 -23.81
CA GLU A 415 -12.62 -42.86 -24.03
C GLU A 415 -11.98 -43.33 -25.35
N GLN A 416 -12.02 -42.54 -26.42
CA GLN A 416 -11.34 -42.85 -27.70
C GLN A 416 -9.81 -42.88 -27.54
N LEU A 417 -9.21 -42.00 -26.71
CA LEU A 417 -7.77 -41.96 -26.48
C LEU A 417 -7.27 -43.04 -25.50
N ARG A 418 -8.19 -43.73 -24.81
CA ARG A 418 -7.90 -44.81 -23.89
C ARG A 418 -7.63 -46.15 -24.59
N GLU A 419 -8.17 -46.32 -25.78
CA GLU A 419 -7.99 -47.51 -26.62
C GLU A 419 -6.62 -47.48 -27.34
#